data_7fbd83e649a89b974a7950e620d07c11
#
_entry.id   7fbd83e649a89b974a7950e620d07c11
#
_cell.length_a   1.000
_cell.length_b   1.000
_cell.length_c   1.000
_cell.angle_alpha   90.00
_cell.angle_beta   90.00
_cell.angle_gamma   90.00
#
_symmetry.space_group_name_H-M   'P 1'
#
loop_
_entity.id
_entity.type
_entity.pdbx_description
1 polymer ?
#
loop_
_entity_poly.entity_id
_entity_poly.type
_entity_poly.pdbx_seq_one_letter_code
_entity_poly.pdbx_strand_id
1 'polypeptide(L)'
;MLKIGVFGAGHLGRIHIQQWLEIKEIELVGFYDPNDIQAETTLSQYPISRFENFDELINSCDALDIVSTTTSHYAIAKNCLLKSKHVFIEKPLAHTLEEAQELVKLVEEANVKCQIGHVERFNPAFLSLKNETINPMFIEAHRLAQFNPRGTDVSVILDLMIHDIDIILYLVKSPVKRISASGVAVLSETADIANARIEFDNGCVANLTSSRISLKRMRKVRLFQRDAYIGMDFLEKKTEIIRLKEPNTASGLMDFPIEIGNGEKKIISVQLPEVPVVNAINMELTDFAMAIINNLPTRVSVHDGYQAMDVAYKILKKMSQHNELHNV
;
A
#
# COMPACT_ATOMS: atom_id res chain seq x y z
N MET A 1 -14.07 5.29 -24.96
CA MET A 1 -13.69 4.59 -23.73
C MET A 1 -12.19 4.75 -23.51
N LEU A 2 -11.73 4.84 -22.28
CA LEU A 2 -10.31 4.88 -21.94
C LEU A 2 -9.69 3.50 -22.22
N LYS A 3 -8.62 3.47 -23.03
CA LYS A 3 -7.94 2.24 -23.43
C LYS A 3 -6.82 1.89 -22.46
N ILE A 4 -6.90 0.70 -21.86
CA ILE A 4 -5.95 0.20 -20.87
C ILE A 4 -5.18 -1.00 -21.45
N GLY A 5 -3.87 -1.03 -21.22
CA GLY A 5 -3.01 -2.18 -21.47
C GLY A 5 -2.33 -2.65 -20.19
N VAL A 6 -2.01 -3.93 -20.06
CA VAL A 6 -1.40 -4.51 -18.87
C VAL A 6 -0.02 -5.06 -19.19
N PHE A 7 0.99 -4.66 -18.43
CA PHE A 7 2.33 -5.25 -18.43
C PHE A 7 2.50 -6.22 -17.28
N GLY A 8 2.64 -7.51 -17.62
CA GLY A 8 2.75 -8.60 -16.67
C GLY A 8 1.47 -9.43 -16.56
N ALA A 9 1.57 -10.73 -16.87
CA ALA A 9 0.48 -11.69 -16.81
C ALA A 9 0.72 -12.79 -15.76
N GLY A 10 1.58 -12.53 -14.78
CA GLY A 10 1.82 -13.37 -13.63
C GLY A 10 0.59 -13.49 -12.72
N HIS A 11 0.77 -14.04 -11.52
CA HIS A 11 -0.35 -14.24 -10.60
C HIS A 11 -1.13 -12.94 -10.31
N LEU A 12 -0.43 -11.85 -9.98
CA LEU A 12 -1.07 -10.56 -9.67
C LEU A 12 -1.62 -9.91 -10.96
N GLY A 13 -0.90 -10.00 -12.08
CA GLY A 13 -1.37 -9.48 -13.38
C GLY A 13 -2.70 -10.07 -13.81
N ARG A 14 -2.91 -11.39 -13.61
CA ARG A 14 -4.21 -12.02 -13.88
C ARG A 14 -5.33 -11.50 -12.98
N ILE A 15 -5.02 -11.17 -11.72
CA ILE A 15 -6.01 -10.55 -10.84
C ILE A 15 -6.36 -9.15 -11.37
N HIS A 16 -5.38 -8.34 -11.78
CA HIS A 16 -5.62 -7.03 -12.38
C HIS A 16 -6.45 -7.14 -13.67
N ILE A 17 -6.08 -8.03 -14.59
CA ILE A 17 -6.82 -8.30 -15.82
C ILE A 17 -8.28 -8.64 -15.50
N GLN A 18 -8.52 -9.52 -14.53
CA GLN A 18 -9.88 -9.86 -14.09
C GLN A 18 -10.63 -8.61 -13.61
N GLN A 19 -10.00 -7.78 -12.79
CA GLN A 19 -10.66 -6.59 -12.26
C GLN A 19 -10.89 -5.54 -13.33
N TRP A 20 -9.96 -5.34 -14.28
CA TRP A 20 -10.16 -4.45 -15.42
C TRP A 20 -11.34 -4.87 -16.29
N LEU A 21 -11.55 -6.16 -16.51
CA LEU A 21 -12.70 -6.68 -17.28
C LEU A 21 -14.06 -6.40 -16.62
N GLU A 22 -14.09 -6.12 -15.30
CA GLU A 22 -15.30 -5.77 -14.55
C GLU A 22 -15.64 -4.27 -14.62
N ILE A 23 -14.70 -3.40 -15.05
CA ILE A 23 -14.86 -1.94 -15.10
C ILE A 23 -15.44 -1.53 -16.44
N LYS A 24 -16.65 -0.96 -16.44
CA LYS A 24 -17.41 -0.65 -17.65
C LYS A 24 -16.95 0.59 -18.41
N GLU A 25 -16.27 1.49 -17.75
CA GLU A 25 -15.83 2.79 -18.27
C GLU A 25 -14.59 2.71 -19.15
N ILE A 26 -13.94 1.53 -19.19
CA ILE A 26 -12.68 1.32 -19.92
C ILE A 26 -12.82 0.22 -21.00
N GLU A 27 -11.85 0.22 -21.91
CA GLU A 27 -11.59 -0.86 -22.85
C GLU A 27 -10.25 -1.49 -22.49
N LEU A 28 -10.26 -2.74 -22.05
CA LEU A 28 -9.02 -3.51 -21.84
C LEU A 28 -8.54 -4.03 -23.18
N VAL A 29 -7.51 -3.36 -23.77
CA VAL A 29 -7.01 -3.62 -25.12
C VAL A 29 -6.25 -4.95 -25.20
N GLY A 30 -5.43 -5.24 -24.18
CA GLY A 30 -4.61 -6.45 -24.15
C GLY A 30 -3.54 -6.40 -23.08
N PHE A 31 -2.65 -7.37 -23.14
CA PHE A 31 -1.51 -7.47 -22.23
C PHE A 31 -0.22 -7.83 -22.97
N TYR A 32 0.91 -7.56 -22.32
CA TYR A 32 2.23 -8.02 -22.73
C TYR A 32 2.90 -8.75 -21.58
N ASP A 33 3.41 -9.95 -21.83
CA ASP A 33 4.28 -10.71 -20.94
C ASP A 33 5.29 -11.48 -21.80
N PRO A 34 6.60 -11.35 -21.52
CA PRO A 34 7.63 -12.08 -22.28
C PRO A 34 7.68 -13.58 -21.95
N ASN A 35 7.00 -14.03 -20.89
CA ASN A 35 6.93 -15.42 -20.48
C ASN A 35 5.72 -16.10 -21.15
N ASP A 36 5.98 -16.98 -22.13
CA ASP A 36 4.92 -17.67 -22.88
C ASP A 36 4.00 -18.50 -21.99
N ILE A 37 4.54 -19.16 -20.96
CA ILE A 37 3.73 -20.00 -20.04
C ILE A 37 2.72 -19.13 -19.28
N GLN A 38 3.14 -17.94 -18.81
CA GLN A 38 2.22 -17.00 -18.13
C GLN A 38 1.19 -16.44 -19.11
N ALA A 39 1.63 -16.13 -20.35
CA ALA A 39 0.75 -15.61 -21.39
C ALA A 39 -0.31 -16.64 -21.80
N GLU A 40 0.07 -17.87 -22.09
CA GLU A 40 -0.86 -18.96 -22.43
C GLU A 40 -1.85 -19.25 -21.29
N THR A 41 -1.36 -19.28 -20.05
CA THR A 41 -2.23 -19.43 -18.86
C THR A 41 -3.28 -18.33 -18.82
N THR A 42 -2.89 -17.08 -19.11
CA THR A 42 -3.80 -15.92 -19.10
C THR A 42 -4.81 -16.00 -20.23
N LEU A 43 -4.37 -16.33 -21.45
CA LEU A 43 -5.25 -16.50 -22.61
C LEU A 43 -6.28 -17.64 -22.42
N SER A 44 -5.92 -18.69 -21.68
CA SER A 44 -6.84 -19.77 -21.36
C SER A 44 -7.94 -19.38 -20.36
N GLN A 45 -7.72 -18.33 -19.55
CA GLN A 45 -8.63 -17.92 -18.49
C GLN A 45 -9.48 -16.70 -18.85
N TYR A 46 -8.96 -15.81 -19.72
CA TYR A 46 -9.60 -14.53 -20.02
C TYR A 46 -9.70 -14.27 -21.54
N PRO A 47 -10.81 -13.68 -22.01
CA PRO A 47 -10.99 -13.31 -23.42
C PRO A 47 -10.25 -11.99 -23.71
N ILE A 48 -8.92 -12.02 -23.73
CA ILE A 48 -8.06 -10.85 -23.90
C ILE A 48 -6.96 -11.15 -24.92
N SER A 49 -6.47 -10.13 -25.63
CA SER A 49 -5.40 -10.25 -26.62
C SER A 49 -4.02 -10.14 -25.96
N ARG A 50 -3.09 -11.00 -26.37
CA ARG A 50 -1.67 -10.84 -26.09
C ARG A 50 -1.03 -9.97 -27.17
N PHE A 51 -0.20 -9.04 -26.77
CA PHE A 51 0.70 -8.31 -27.66
C PHE A 51 2.10 -8.97 -27.66
N GLU A 52 2.64 -9.19 -28.82
CA GLU A 52 4.00 -9.73 -28.98
C GLU A 52 5.06 -8.64 -28.94
N ASN A 53 4.65 -7.39 -29.18
CA ASN A 53 5.53 -6.25 -29.21
C ASN A 53 5.17 -5.27 -28.08
N PHE A 54 6.17 -4.95 -27.28
CA PHE A 54 6.09 -4.01 -26.16
C PHE A 54 5.58 -2.62 -26.59
N ASP A 55 6.14 -2.08 -27.67
CA ASP A 55 5.79 -0.74 -28.16
C ASP A 55 4.40 -0.67 -28.79
N GLU A 56 3.94 -1.76 -29.39
CA GLU A 56 2.58 -1.82 -29.96
C GLU A 56 1.52 -1.71 -28.87
N LEU A 57 1.71 -2.38 -27.72
CA LEU A 57 0.80 -2.25 -26.59
C LEU A 57 0.76 -0.80 -26.10
N ILE A 58 1.92 -0.15 -25.89
CA ILE A 58 1.98 1.24 -25.43
C ILE A 58 1.25 2.16 -26.41
N ASN A 59 1.51 2.01 -27.72
CA ASN A 59 0.92 2.88 -28.73
C ASN A 59 -0.61 2.69 -28.87
N SER A 60 -1.13 1.51 -28.54
CA SER A 60 -2.55 1.17 -28.63
C SER A 60 -3.39 1.64 -27.45
N CYS A 61 -2.76 2.10 -26.35
CA CYS A 61 -3.42 2.44 -25.09
C CYS A 61 -3.30 3.91 -24.71
N ASP A 62 -4.22 4.40 -23.90
CA ASP A 62 -4.18 5.70 -23.24
C ASP A 62 -3.45 5.61 -21.90
N ALA A 63 -3.61 4.49 -21.22
CA ALA A 63 -2.99 4.21 -19.93
C ALA A 63 -2.49 2.76 -19.82
N LEU A 64 -1.46 2.55 -19.04
CA LEU A 64 -0.80 1.26 -18.84
C LEU A 64 -0.81 0.89 -17.36
N ASP A 65 -1.14 -0.36 -17.09
CA ASP A 65 -1.06 -0.99 -15.77
C ASP A 65 0.21 -1.85 -15.72
N ILE A 66 1.16 -1.47 -14.86
CA ILE A 66 2.46 -2.10 -14.73
C ILE A 66 2.45 -2.97 -13.48
N VAL A 67 2.19 -4.26 -13.68
CA VAL A 67 2.08 -5.30 -12.65
C VAL A 67 3.06 -6.44 -12.89
N SER A 68 4.16 -6.12 -13.54
CA SER A 68 5.29 -7.00 -13.83
C SER A 68 6.19 -7.21 -12.60
N THR A 69 7.39 -7.77 -12.79
CA THR A 69 8.39 -7.82 -11.71
C THR A 69 8.94 -6.44 -11.37
N THR A 70 9.22 -6.16 -10.11
CA THR A 70 9.72 -4.85 -9.63
C THR A 70 10.94 -4.36 -10.41
N THR A 71 11.83 -5.25 -10.82
CA THR A 71 13.04 -4.90 -11.60
C THR A 71 12.73 -4.32 -12.97
N SER A 72 11.53 -4.52 -13.50
CA SER A 72 11.10 -4.01 -14.80
C SER A 72 10.22 -2.76 -14.71
N HIS A 73 9.72 -2.39 -13.52
CA HIS A 73 8.80 -1.26 -13.34
C HIS A 73 9.35 0.03 -13.91
N TYR A 74 10.58 0.39 -13.56
CA TYR A 74 11.21 1.62 -14.02
C TYR A 74 11.32 1.68 -15.54
N ALA A 75 11.86 0.64 -16.18
CA ALA A 75 12.07 0.64 -17.62
C ALA A 75 10.74 0.74 -18.40
N ILE A 76 9.71 0.01 -17.96
CA ILE A 76 8.38 0.04 -18.57
C ILE A 76 7.74 1.41 -18.36
N ALA A 77 7.70 1.91 -17.12
CA ALA A 77 7.09 3.19 -16.79
C ALA A 77 7.76 4.35 -17.54
N LYS A 78 9.09 4.39 -17.61
CA LYS A 78 9.85 5.38 -18.35
C LYS A 78 9.43 5.43 -19.82
N ASN A 79 9.33 4.27 -20.49
CA ASN A 79 8.90 4.21 -21.89
C ASN A 79 7.46 4.72 -22.09
N CYS A 80 6.55 4.39 -21.14
CA CYS A 80 5.18 4.89 -21.18
C CYS A 80 5.12 6.41 -20.99
N LEU A 81 5.85 6.93 -19.99
CA LEU A 81 5.89 8.36 -19.65
C LEU A 81 6.48 9.21 -20.77
N LEU A 82 7.55 8.74 -21.43
CA LEU A 82 8.15 9.41 -22.60
C LEU A 82 7.18 9.49 -23.79
N LYS A 83 6.16 8.63 -23.83
CA LYS A 83 5.07 8.67 -24.83
C LYS A 83 3.81 9.34 -24.27
N SER A 84 3.92 10.07 -23.16
CA SER A 84 2.82 10.78 -22.48
C SER A 84 1.62 9.90 -22.15
N LYS A 85 1.86 8.62 -21.77
CA LYS A 85 0.83 7.70 -21.34
C LYS A 85 0.62 7.81 -19.84
N HIS A 86 -0.63 7.69 -19.39
CA HIS A 86 -0.95 7.51 -17.96
C HIS A 86 -0.46 6.16 -17.47
N VAL A 87 -0.03 6.05 -16.22
CA VAL A 87 0.52 4.80 -15.68
C VAL A 87 -0.02 4.47 -14.30
N PHE A 88 -0.40 3.23 -14.11
CA PHE A 88 -0.53 2.59 -12.82
C PHE A 88 0.71 1.73 -12.62
N ILE A 89 1.35 1.80 -11.45
CA ILE A 89 2.56 1.03 -11.15
C ILE A 89 2.37 0.32 -9.83
N GLU A 90 2.45 -1.01 -9.84
CA GLU A 90 2.42 -1.79 -8.62
C GLU A 90 3.57 -1.44 -7.66
N LYS A 91 3.31 -1.66 -6.37
CA LYS A 91 4.35 -1.47 -5.34
C LYS A 91 5.43 -2.56 -5.42
N PRO A 92 6.67 -2.21 -5.08
CA PRO A 92 7.21 -0.87 -4.88
C PRO A 92 7.34 -0.12 -6.23
N LEU A 93 7.31 1.21 -6.19
CA LEU A 93 7.34 2.08 -7.38
C LEU A 93 8.45 1.70 -8.38
N ALA A 94 9.65 1.35 -7.87
CA ALA A 94 10.81 0.95 -8.67
C ALA A 94 11.71 0.00 -7.87
N HIS A 95 12.78 -0.50 -8.50
CA HIS A 95 13.74 -1.37 -7.84
C HIS A 95 14.72 -0.59 -6.96
N THR A 96 15.11 0.62 -7.34
CA THR A 96 16.01 1.49 -6.56
C THR A 96 15.36 2.85 -6.25
N LEU A 97 15.93 3.57 -5.28
CA LEU A 97 15.44 4.89 -4.90
C LEU A 97 15.74 5.94 -5.99
N GLU A 98 16.87 5.78 -6.68
CA GLU A 98 17.27 6.63 -7.80
C GLU A 98 16.31 6.51 -8.97
N GLU A 99 15.92 5.28 -9.33
CA GLU A 99 14.88 5.01 -10.34
C GLU A 99 13.55 5.64 -9.95
N ALA A 100 13.14 5.48 -8.69
CA ALA A 100 11.91 6.07 -8.18
C ALA A 100 11.93 7.60 -8.26
N GLN A 101 13.06 8.22 -7.94
CA GLN A 101 13.24 9.68 -8.04
C GLN A 101 13.18 10.18 -9.50
N GLU A 102 13.74 9.41 -10.44
CA GLU A 102 13.64 9.73 -11.87
C GLU A 102 12.20 9.61 -12.38
N LEU A 103 11.45 8.57 -11.94
CA LEU A 103 10.03 8.44 -12.29
C LEU A 103 9.19 9.61 -11.80
N VAL A 104 9.45 10.14 -10.60
CA VAL A 104 8.76 11.34 -10.10
C VAL A 104 8.94 12.51 -11.11
N LYS A 105 10.18 12.78 -11.53
CA LYS A 105 10.46 13.85 -12.50
C LYS A 105 9.78 13.61 -13.84
N LEU A 106 9.85 12.39 -14.36
CA LEU A 106 9.23 12.04 -15.63
C LEU A 106 7.70 12.18 -15.60
N VAL A 107 7.04 11.84 -14.49
CA VAL A 107 5.58 12.02 -14.32
C VAL A 107 5.22 13.51 -14.33
N GLU A 108 6.02 14.35 -13.65
CA GLU A 108 5.82 15.81 -13.63
C GLU A 108 6.03 16.41 -15.02
N GLU A 109 7.10 16.03 -15.72
CA GLU A 109 7.41 16.51 -17.07
C GLU A 109 6.37 16.07 -18.12
N ALA A 110 5.91 14.81 -18.04
CA ALA A 110 4.90 14.29 -18.95
C ALA A 110 3.49 14.85 -18.66
N ASN A 111 3.27 15.42 -17.47
CA ASN A 111 1.98 15.94 -17.01
C ASN A 111 0.82 14.92 -17.15
N VAL A 112 1.07 13.67 -16.79
CA VAL A 112 0.12 12.56 -16.85
C VAL A 112 -0.31 12.10 -15.46
N LYS A 113 -1.37 11.31 -15.40
CA LYS A 113 -1.78 10.65 -14.15
C LYS A 113 -0.88 9.44 -13.90
N CYS A 114 -0.33 9.37 -12.69
CA CYS A 114 0.41 8.22 -12.20
C CYS A 114 -0.19 7.80 -10.86
N GLN A 115 -0.57 6.54 -10.71
CA GLN A 115 -1.03 5.96 -9.45
C GLN A 115 -0.15 4.79 -9.05
N ILE A 116 0.15 4.69 -7.75
CA ILE A 116 0.96 3.60 -7.21
C ILE A 116 0.07 2.61 -6.48
N GLY A 117 0.33 1.30 -6.69
CA GLY A 117 -0.46 0.18 -6.19
C GLY A 117 -0.36 -0.04 -4.68
N HIS A 118 -0.64 0.98 -3.87
CA HIS A 118 -0.78 0.84 -2.42
C HIS A 118 -2.23 0.47 -2.06
N VAL A 119 -2.62 -0.73 -2.41
CA VAL A 119 -3.99 -1.26 -2.30
C VAL A 119 -4.62 -1.13 -0.91
N GLU A 120 -3.82 -1.08 0.16
CA GLU A 120 -4.33 -0.93 1.53
C GLU A 120 -5.01 0.45 1.76
N ARG A 121 -4.74 1.46 0.92
CA ARG A 121 -5.50 2.73 0.91
C ARG A 121 -6.97 2.55 0.47
N PHE A 122 -7.28 1.43 -0.17
CA PHE A 122 -8.61 1.03 -0.65
C PHE A 122 -9.19 -0.12 0.17
N ASN A 123 -8.50 -0.55 1.21
CA ASN A 123 -8.99 -1.61 2.09
C ASN A 123 -10.24 -1.14 2.84
N PRO A 124 -11.32 -1.95 2.89
CA PRO A 124 -12.55 -1.61 3.58
C PRO A 124 -12.37 -1.10 5.02
N ALA A 125 -11.46 -1.70 5.80
CA ALA A 125 -11.16 -1.24 7.16
C ALA A 125 -10.62 0.19 7.17
N PHE A 126 -9.76 0.55 6.22
CA PHE A 126 -9.23 1.90 6.10
C PHE A 126 -10.28 2.90 5.61
N LEU A 127 -11.10 2.49 4.64
CA LEU A 127 -12.15 3.33 4.07
C LEU A 127 -13.24 3.70 5.10
N SER A 128 -13.47 2.85 6.10
CA SER A 128 -14.44 3.12 7.16
C SER A 128 -14.08 4.33 8.02
N LEU A 129 -12.82 4.79 7.96
CA LEU A 129 -12.36 6.00 8.66
C LEU A 129 -12.59 7.31 7.90
N LYS A 130 -13.26 7.28 6.74
CA LYS A 130 -13.41 8.47 5.85
C LYS A 130 -13.94 9.72 6.57
N ASN A 131 -14.82 9.54 7.56
CA ASN A 131 -15.44 10.64 8.28
C ASN A 131 -14.80 10.92 9.65
N GLU A 132 -13.69 10.26 9.96
CA GLU A 132 -13.02 10.40 11.24
C GLU A 132 -11.89 11.44 11.16
N THR A 133 -11.77 12.23 12.21
CA THR A 133 -10.61 13.12 12.39
C THR A 133 -9.46 12.30 12.97
N ILE A 134 -8.41 12.10 12.18
CA ILE A 134 -7.26 11.30 12.56
C ILE A 134 -6.08 12.20 12.89
N ASN A 135 -5.63 12.16 14.15
CA ASN A 135 -4.44 12.89 14.63
C ASN A 135 -3.67 12.01 15.64
N PRO A 136 -2.98 10.98 15.19
CA PRO A 136 -2.36 10.00 16.06
C PRO A 136 -1.13 10.58 16.76
N MET A 137 -0.99 10.23 18.03
CA MET A 137 0.19 10.51 18.86
C MET A 137 1.11 9.30 18.91
N PHE A 138 0.52 8.10 18.81
CA PHE A 138 1.25 6.85 18.79
C PHE A 138 0.57 5.85 17.85
N ILE A 139 1.36 5.08 17.10
CA ILE A 139 0.87 4.07 16.14
C ILE A 139 1.62 2.76 16.38
N GLU A 140 0.88 1.65 16.33
CA GLU A 140 1.43 0.32 16.27
C GLU A 140 0.91 -0.39 15.02
N ALA A 141 1.81 -0.93 14.20
CA ALA A 141 1.47 -1.71 13.01
C ALA A 141 2.13 -3.09 13.06
N HIS A 142 1.34 -4.12 12.76
CA HIS A 142 1.81 -5.50 12.70
C HIS A 142 1.36 -6.14 11.39
N ARG A 143 2.33 -6.57 10.58
CA ARG A 143 2.10 -7.31 9.34
C ARG A 143 2.84 -8.62 9.36
N LEU A 144 2.13 -9.68 9.72
CA LEU A 144 2.67 -11.00 9.90
C LEU A 144 2.12 -11.93 8.81
N ALA A 145 3.01 -12.62 8.10
CA ALA A 145 2.69 -13.59 7.07
C ALA A 145 3.33 -14.94 7.37
N GLN A 146 2.73 -16.01 6.86
CA GLN A 146 3.32 -17.33 6.86
C GLN A 146 4.44 -17.38 5.84
N PHE A 147 5.44 -18.22 6.09
CA PHE A 147 6.55 -18.39 5.17
C PHE A 147 6.07 -18.89 3.79
N ASN A 148 6.53 -18.19 2.76
CA ASN A 148 6.37 -18.59 1.37
C ASN A 148 7.76 -18.54 0.72
N PRO A 149 8.26 -19.65 0.15
CA PRO A 149 9.57 -19.69 -0.51
C PRO A 149 9.66 -18.79 -1.75
N ARG A 150 8.51 -18.36 -2.30
CA ARG A 150 8.48 -17.38 -3.39
C ARG A 150 8.62 -15.97 -2.82
N GLY A 151 9.50 -15.15 -3.39
CA GLY A 151 9.69 -13.75 -3.00
C GLY A 151 10.62 -13.57 -1.79
N THR A 152 11.49 -14.54 -1.49
CA THR A 152 12.55 -14.40 -0.48
C THR A 152 13.72 -13.53 -0.95
N ASP A 153 13.78 -13.25 -2.22
CA ASP A 153 14.70 -12.32 -2.88
C ASP A 153 14.41 -10.84 -2.55
N VAL A 154 13.18 -10.53 -2.15
CA VAL A 154 12.79 -9.18 -1.73
C VAL A 154 12.81 -9.08 -0.21
N SER A 155 13.37 -7.97 0.32
CA SER A 155 13.37 -7.69 1.76
C SER A 155 11.95 -7.62 2.32
N VAL A 156 11.75 -8.14 3.56
CA VAL A 156 10.48 -8.05 4.29
C VAL A 156 9.99 -6.60 4.45
N ILE A 157 10.89 -5.61 4.35
CA ILE A 157 10.56 -4.18 4.38
C ILE A 157 9.82 -3.79 3.08
N LEU A 158 10.39 -4.09 1.93
CA LEU A 158 9.82 -3.72 0.61
C LEU A 158 8.64 -4.60 0.20
N ASP A 159 8.58 -5.83 0.72
CA ASP A 159 7.45 -6.72 0.42
C ASP A 159 6.25 -6.46 1.34
N LEU A 160 6.46 -6.41 2.65
CA LEU A 160 5.40 -6.35 3.65
C LEU A 160 5.28 -4.98 4.33
N MET A 161 6.37 -4.47 4.93
CA MET A 161 6.30 -3.26 5.77
C MET A 161 5.93 -2.01 4.99
N ILE A 162 6.24 -1.94 3.70
CA ILE A 162 5.97 -0.77 2.84
C ILE A 162 4.48 -0.40 2.80
N HIS A 163 3.58 -1.37 2.92
CA HIS A 163 2.14 -1.12 3.01
C HIS A 163 1.77 -0.33 4.28
N ASP A 164 2.39 -0.68 5.41
CA ASP A 164 2.13 0.00 6.68
C ASP A 164 2.85 1.35 6.73
N ILE A 165 4.04 1.45 6.11
CA ILE A 165 4.76 2.73 5.94
C ILE A 165 3.87 3.71 5.16
N ASP A 166 3.29 3.31 4.03
CA ASP A 166 2.40 4.14 3.23
C ASP A 166 1.20 4.64 4.04
N ILE A 167 0.49 3.74 4.74
CA ILE A 167 -0.66 4.09 5.59
C ILE A 167 -0.25 5.09 6.68
N ILE A 168 0.90 4.87 7.34
CA ILE A 168 1.37 5.75 8.42
C ILE A 168 1.73 7.13 7.88
N LEU A 169 2.46 7.23 6.77
CA LEU A 169 2.81 8.51 6.16
C LEU A 169 1.56 9.31 5.77
N TYR A 170 0.56 8.64 5.21
CA TYR A 170 -0.71 9.25 4.87
C TYR A 170 -1.49 9.78 6.09
N LEU A 171 -1.46 9.05 7.22
CA LEU A 171 -2.21 9.43 8.42
C LEU A 171 -1.52 10.51 9.24
N VAL A 172 -0.18 10.46 9.37
CA VAL A 172 0.57 11.36 10.25
C VAL A 172 0.81 12.73 9.61
N LYS A 173 1.01 12.80 8.30
CA LYS A 173 1.21 14.05 7.52
C LYS A 173 2.26 14.98 8.12
N SER A 174 3.37 14.44 8.58
CA SER A 174 4.48 15.16 9.19
C SER A 174 5.81 14.58 8.71
N PRO A 175 6.88 15.39 8.56
CA PRO A 175 8.21 14.88 8.22
C PRO A 175 8.71 13.84 9.21
N VAL A 176 9.44 12.86 8.69
CA VAL A 176 10.12 11.85 9.51
C VAL A 176 11.37 12.48 10.14
N LYS A 177 11.42 12.51 11.46
CA LYS A 177 12.50 13.07 12.25
C LYS A 177 13.63 12.08 12.50
N ARG A 178 13.29 10.85 12.87
CA ARG A 178 14.25 9.80 13.22
C ARG A 178 13.69 8.41 12.92
N ILE A 179 14.57 7.51 12.50
CA ILE A 179 14.26 6.10 12.31
C ILE A 179 15.29 5.26 13.12
N SER A 180 14.79 4.29 13.86
CA SER A 180 15.55 3.19 14.46
C SER A 180 14.96 1.88 13.95
N ALA A 181 15.80 0.92 13.56
CA ALA A 181 15.33 -0.34 13.01
C ALA A 181 16.30 -1.48 13.32
N SER A 182 15.74 -2.67 13.43
CA SER A 182 16.45 -3.94 13.57
C SER A 182 15.74 -5.04 12.78
N GLY A 183 16.46 -6.07 12.38
CA GLY A 183 15.87 -7.20 11.66
C GLY A 183 16.77 -8.43 11.76
N VAL A 184 16.16 -9.59 11.64
CA VAL A 184 16.83 -10.89 11.77
C VAL A 184 16.51 -11.76 10.56
N ALA A 185 17.55 -12.32 9.95
CA ALA A 185 17.45 -13.39 8.96
C ALA A 185 17.41 -14.74 9.69
N VAL A 186 16.42 -15.57 9.38
CA VAL A 186 16.21 -16.88 10.01
C VAL A 186 16.16 -17.99 8.97
N LEU A 187 15.40 -17.80 7.88
CA LEU A 187 15.20 -18.77 6.81
C LEU A 187 15.73 -18.28 5.45
N SER A 188 15.93 -16.97 5.30
CA SER A 188 16.39 -16.32 4.06
C SER A 188 17.74 -15.63 4.28
N GLU A 189 18.39 -15.21 3.20
CA GLU A 189 19.62 -14.38 3.28
C GLU A 189 19.33 -12.94 3.73
N THR A 190 18.09 -12.46 3.53
CA THR A 190 17.63 -11.16 4.00
C THR A 190 16.78 -11.31 5.27
N ALA A 191 16.55 -10.20 5.99
CA ALA A 191 15.72 -10.24 7.20
C ALA A 191 14.33 -10.79 6.93
N ASP A 192 13.94 -11.82 7.70
CA ASP A 192 12.61 -12.44 7.67
C ASP A 192 11.64 -11.80 8.66
N ILE A 193 12.17 -11.17 9.69
CA ILE A 193 11.43 -10.34 10.64
C ILE A 193 12.17 -9.03 10.81
N ALA A 194 11.44 -7.93 10.87
CA ALA A 194 11.98 -6.61 11.11
C ALA A 194 11.04 -5.79 11.99
N ASN A 195 11.65 -4.93 12.81
CA ASN A 195 11.00 -3.90 13.58
C ASN A 195 11.57 -2.54 13.22
N ALA A 196 10.70 -1.54 13.06
CA ALA A 196 11.09 -0.16 12.83
C ALA A 196 10.32 0.77 13.77
N ARG A 197 11.02 1.73 14.36
CA ARG A 197 10.44 2.85 15.10
C ARG A 197 10.70 4.12 14.33
N ILE A 198 9.63 4.81 13.97
CA ILE A 198 9.64 6.08 13.23
C ILE A 198 9.12 7.18 14.14
N GLU A 199 9.90 8.23 14.32
CA GLU A 199 9.53 9.42 15.06
C GLU A 199 9.31 10.57 14.08
N PHE A 200 8.23 11.34 14.25
CA PHE A 200 7.84 12.45 13.38
C PHE A 200 8.07 13.80 14.06
N ASP A 201 8.19 14.87 13.27
CA ASP A 201 8.42 16.21 13.78
C ASP A 201 7.25 16.73 14.63
N ASN A 202 6.01 16.29 14.36
CA ASN A 202 4.85 16.62 15.17
C ASN A 202 4.77 15.86 16.51
N GLY A 203 5.78 15.03 16.82
CA GLY A 203 5.86 14.24 18.04
C GLY A 203 5.17 12.87 17.96
N CYS A 204 4.48 12.54 16.87
CA CYS A 204 3.92 11.21 16.68
C CYS A 204 5.05 10.17 16.59
N VAL A 205 4.79 8.98 17.11
CA VAL A 205 5.70 7.84 17.04
C VAL A 205 4.97 6.64 16.46
N ALA A 206 5.59 5.95 15.51
CA ALA A 206 5.07 4.72 14.95
C ALA A 206 6.05 3.55 15.16
N ASN A 207 5.54 2.43 15.69
CA ASN A 207 6.26 1.16 15.77
C ASN A 207 5.67 0.19 14.76
N LEU A 208 6.50 -0.33 13.87
CA LEU A 208 6.12 -1.30 12.84
C LEU A 208 6.85 -2.61 13.06
N THR A 209 6.11 -3.71 12.95
CA THR A 209 6.69 -5.06 12.94
C THR A 209 6.18 -5.83 11.74
N SER A 210 7.09 -6.31 10.90
CA SER A 210 6.76 -7.15 9.76
C SER A 210 7.54 -8.46 9.82
N SER A 211 6.86 -9.58 9.56
CA SER A 211 7.44 -10.91 9.57
C SER A 211 6.84 -11.77 8.47
N ARG A 212 7.69 -12.52 7.75
CA ARG A 212 7.28 -13.53 6.77
C ARG A 212 7.36 -14.97 7.30
N ILE A 213 7.72 -15.15 8.59
CA ILE A 213 7.94 -16.45 9.23
C ILE A 213 6.99 -16.70 10.40
N SER A 214 5.84 -16.04 10.41
CA SER A 214 4.86 -16.17 11.49
C SER A 214 3.88 -17.32 11.24
N LEU A 215 3.46 -18.02 12.30
CA LEU A 215 2.46 -19.10 12.19
C LEU A 215 1.06 -18.58 11.85
N LYS A 216 0.71 -17.39 12.33
CA LYS A 216 -0.58 -16.76 12.08
C LYS A 216 -0.41 -15.51 11.25
N ARG A 217 -1.34 -15.30 10.30
CA ARG A 217 -1.44 -14.04 9.56
C ARG A 217 -2.01 -12.94 10.45
N MET A 218 -1.48 -11.73 10.31
CA MET A 218 -1.99 -10.54 10.97
C MET A 218 -1.72 -9.33 10.09
N ARG A 219 -2.68 -8.42 9.96
CA ARG A 219 -2.51 -7.12 9.31
C ARG A 219 -3.29 -6.10 10.12
N LYS A 220 -2.67 -5.59 11.19
CA LYS A 220 -3.34 -4.70 12.14
C LYS A 220 -2.59 -3.40 12.31
N VAL A 221 -3.34 -2.31 12.36
CA VAL A 221 -2.84 -0.98 12.70
C VAL A 221 -3.69 -0.44 13.85
N ARG A 222 -3.04 0.05 14.88
CA ARG A 222 -3.66 0.68 16.06
C ARG A 222 -3.17 2.11 16.19
N LEU A 223 -4.10 3.04 16.27
CA LEU A 223 -3.84 4.46 16.43
C LEU A 223 -4.27 4.89 17.83
N PHE A 224 -3.41 5.59 18.51
CA PHE A 224 -3.69 6.19 19.80
C PHE A 224 -3.62 7.70 19.65
N GLN A 225 -4.74 8.37 19.86
CA GLN A 225 -4.84 9.83 19.86
C GLN A 225 -5.51 10.31 21.15
N ARG A 226 -5.54 11.63 21.38
CA ARG A 226 -5.99 12.16 22.66
C ARG A 226 -7.41 11.72 23.05
N ASP A 227 -8.30 11.63 22.06
CA ASP A 227 -9.74 11.42 22.24
C ASP A 227 -10.21 10.03 21.82
N ALA A 228 -9.34 9.23 21.19
CA ALA A 228 -9.72 7.92 20.69
C ALA A 228 -8.55 6.93 20.60
N TYR A 229 -8.89 5.67 20.78
CA TYR A 229 -8.16 4.52 20.23
C TYR A 229 -8.89 4.04 18.98
N ILE A 230 -8.15 3.78 17.91
CA ILE A 230 -8.68 3.26 16.65
C ILE A 230 -7.91 2.01 16.28
N GLY A 231 -8.60 0.87 16.21
CA GLY A 231 -8.06 -0.41 15.77
C GLY A 231 -8.56 -0.76 14.37
N MET A 232 -7.64 -1.04 13.45
CA MET A 232 -7.94 -1.55 12.11
C MET A 232 -7.38 -2.96 11.94
N ASP A 233 -8.19 -3.89 11.48
CA ASP A 233 -7.78 -5.20 11.01
C ASP A 233 -8.00 -5.29 9.49
N PHE A 234 -6.93 -5.14 8.72
CA PHE A 234 -6.97 -5.15 7.25
C PHE A 234 -7.25 -6.55 6.69
N LEU A 235 -6.94 -7.61 7.46
CA LEU A 235 -7.20 -8.98 7.05
C LEU A 235 -8.68 -9.34 7.22
N GLU A 236 -9.25 -8.99 8.40
CA GLU A 236 -10.66 -9.23 8.73
C GLU A 236 -11.58 -8.12 8.21
N LYS A 237 -11.01 -7.04 7.65
CA LYS A 237 -11.74 -5.87 7.16
C LYS A 237 -12.66 -5.29 8.23
N LYS A 238 -12.11 -5.03 9.42
CA LYS A 238 -12.83 -4.52 10.59
C LYS A 238 -12.15 -3.29 11.15
N THR A 239 -12.95 -2.37 11.66
CA THR A 239 -12.48 -1.18 12.37
C THR A 239 -13.27 -1.01 13.64
N GLU A 240 -12.58 -0.69 14.71
CA GLU A 240 -13.16 -0.33 16.00
C GLU A 240 -12.64 1.02 16.45
N ILE A 241 -13.49 1.84 17.03
CA ILE A 241 -13.14 3.14 17.58
C ILE A 241 -13.61 3.18 19.02
N ILE A 242 -12.68 3.42 19.93
CA ILE A 242 -12.97 3.49 21.37
C ILE A 242 -12.69 4.92 21.84
N ARG A 243 -13.70 5.57 22.42
CA ARG A 243 -13.57 6.93 22.96
C ARG A 243 -13.94 7.01 24.42
N LEU A 244 -13.27 7.88 25.14
CA LEU A 244 -13.70 8.32 26.47
C LEU A 244 -14.65 9.51 26.33
N LYS A 245 -15.85 9.38 26.90
CA LYS A 245 -16.88 10.43 26.91
C LYS A 245 -17.26 10.82 28.34
N GLU A 246 -17.83 12.01 28.47
CA GLU A 246 -18.44 12.45 29.71
C GLU A 246 -19.71 11.62 30.02
N PRO A 247 -20.03 11.40 31.31
CA PRO A 247 -21.15 10.54 31.72
C PRO A 247 -22.51 10.93 31.14
N ASN A 248 -22.71 12.21 30.82
CA ASN A 248 -23.98 12.74 30.32
C ASN A 248 -24.09 12.71 28.78
N THR A 249 -23.11 12.16 28.07
CA THR A 249 -23.06 12.10 26.60
C THR A 249 -23.24 10.69 26.06
N ALA A 250 -23.81 9.78 26.85
CA ALA A 250 -24.08 8.40 26.46
C ALA A 250 -24.97 8.37 25.19
N SER A 251 -24.46 7.79 24.10
CA SER A 251 -25.21 7.63 22.84
C SER A 251 -24.69 6.50 21.96
N GLY A 252 -23.84 5.61 22.49
CA GLY A 252 -23.26 4.48 21.75
C GLY A 252 -24.01 3.18 22.00
N LEU A 253 -23.95 2.27 21.03
CA LEU A 253 -24.51 0.91 21.13
C LEU A 253 -23.86 0.09 22.27
N MET A 254 -22.61 0.42 22.66
CA MET A 254 -21.87 -0.22 23.72
C MET A 254 -21.13 0.84 24.54
N ASP A 255 -21.82 1.39 25.52
CA ASP A 255 -21.27 2.35 26.44
C ASP A 255 -21.04 1.71 27.81
N PHE A 256 -19.80 1.72 28.30
CA PHE A 256 -19.41 1.13 29.58
C PHE A 256 -18.92 2.21 30.54
N PRO A 257 -19.58 2.42 31.72
CA PRO A 257 -19.08 3.35 32.73
C PRO A 257 -17.77 2.82 33.32
N ILE A 258 -16.79 3.69 33.43
CA ILE A 258 -15.53 3.42 34.14
C ILE A 258 -15.26 4.52 35.15
N GLU A 259 -14.55 4.18 36.22
CA GLU A 259 -13.97 5.13 37.16
C GLU A 259 -12.48 5.28 36.84
N ILE A 260 -12.07 6.49 36.52
CA ILE A 260 -10.67 6.87 36.35
C ILE A 260 -10.16 7.51 37.64
N GLY A 261 -8.87 7.71 37.79
CA GLY A 261 -8.26 8.18 39.06
C GLY A 261 -9.03 9.34 39.68
N ASN A 262 -9.04 9.38 40.99
CA ASN A 262 -9.72 10.39 41.84
C ASN A 262 -11.27 10.28 41.88
N GLY A 263 -11.88 9.17 41.52
CA GLY A 263 -13.33 8.98 41.56
C GLY A 263 -14.08 9.63 40.39
N GLU A 264 -13.36 10.14 39.38
CA GLU A 264 -13.96 10.69 38.17
C GLU A 264 -14.55 9.57 37.32
N LYS A 265 -15.84 9.72 36.96
CA LYS A 265 -16.54 8.75 36.11
C LYS A 265 -16.49 9.19 34.66
N LYS A 266 -16.15 8.27 33.78
CA LYS A 266 -16.19 8.43 32.32
C LYS A 266 -16.97 7.27 31.70
N ILE A 267 -17.29 7.40 30.43
CA ILE A 267 -17.89 6.34 29.64
C ILE A 267 -16.91 5.92 28.55
N ILE A 268 -16.58 4.64 28.48
CA ILE A 268 -15.96 4.03 27.30
C ILE A 268 -17.07 3.79 26.29
N SER A 269 -17.00 4.50 25.17
CA SER A 269 -17.92 4.32 24.04
C SER A 269 -17.21 3.55 22.93
N VAL A 270 -17.72 2.36 22.60
CA VAL A 270 -17.22 1.55 21.49
C VAL A 270 -18.09 1.76 20.27
N GLN A 271 -17.47 2.13 19.16
CA GLN A 271 -18.10 2.34 17.86
C GLN A 271 -17.50 1.33 16.87
N LEU A 272 -18.35 0.67 16.11
CA LEU A 272 -17.98 -0.19 15.00
C LEU A 272 -18.45 0.48 13.70
N PRO A 273 -17.59 1.27 13.03
CA PRO A 273 -17.97 1.93 11.79
C PRO A 273 -18.43 0.92 10.73
N GLU A 274 -19.39 1.32 9.92
CA GLU A 274 -19.80 0.52 8.78
C GLU A 274 -18.64 0.39 7.79
N VAL A 275 -18.31 -0.85 7.47
CA VAL A 275 -17.23 -1.19 6.57
C VAL A 275 -17.81 -1.47 5.18
N PRO A 276 -17.40 -0.75 4.13
CA PRO A 276 -17.95 -0.95 2.79
C PRO A 276 -17.58 -2.34 2.25
N VAL A 277 -18.53 -2.98 1.55
CA VAL A 277 -18.31 -4.26 0.89
C VAL A 277 -17.75 -4.00 -0.51
N VAL A 278 -16.43 -3.88 -0.61
CA VAL A 278 -15.74 -3.62 -1.87
C VAL A 278 -14.54 -4.54 -2.06
N ASN A 279 -14.17 -4.76 -3.32
CA ASN A 279 -12.87 -5.33 -3.67
C ASN A 279 -11.86 -4.19 -3.76
N ALA A 280 -10.81 -4.24 -2.93
CA ALA A 280 -9.83 -3.16 -2.84
C ALA A 280 -9.07 -2.94 -4.16
N ILE A 281 -8.70 -4.02 -4.87
CA ILE A 281 -8.00 -3.93 -6.17
C ILE A 281 -8.92 -3.34 -7.23
N ASN A 282 -10.18 -3.81 -7.32
CA ASN A 282 -11.15 -3.24 -8.25
C ASN A 282 -11.36 -1.75 -8.01
N MET A 283 -11.50 -1.35 -6.73
CA MET A 283 -11.70 0.04 -6.35
C MET A 283 -10.47 0.90 -6.69
N GLU A 284 -9.26 0.38 -6.49
CA GLU A 284 -8.01 1.06 -6.79
C GLU A 284 -7.86 1.32 -8.29
N LEU A 285 -8.12 0.30 -9.12
CA LEU A 285 -8.05 0.40 -10.58
C LEU A 285 -9.16 1.32 -11.13
N THR A 286 -10.37 1.22 -10.57
CA THR A 286 -11.47 2.13 -10.90
C THR A 286 -11.12 3.59 -10.56
N ASP A 287 -10.56 3.84 -9.38
CA ASP A 287 -10.13 5.19 -8.95
C ASP A 287 -9.11 5.78 -9.92
N PHE A 288 -8.13 4.99 -10.37
CA PHE A 288 -7.16 5.40 -11.38
C PHE A 288 -7.83 5.75 -12.72
N ALA A 289 -8.70 4.89 -13.24
CA ALA A 289 -9.43 5.15 -14.50
C ALA A 289 -10.28 6.42 -14.39
N MET A 290 -11.00 6.60 -13.28
CA MET A 290 -11.84 7.78 -13.06
C MET A 290 -11.03 9.05 -12.84
N ALA A 291 -9.83 8.96 -12.24
CA ALA A 291 -8.91 10.09 -12.13
C ALA A 291 -8.46 10.59 -13.53
N ILE A 292 -8.25 9.69 -14.47
CA ILE A 292 -7.93 10.06 -15.87
C ILE A 292 -9.16 10.67 -16.56
N ILE A 293 -10.28 9.96 -16.55
CA ILE A 293 -11.52 10.35 -17.26
C ILE A 293 -12.01 11.73 -16.79
N ASN A 294 -11.98 11.99 -15.48
CA ASN A 294 -12.48 13.23 -14.89
C ASN A 294 -11.37 14.27 -14.64
N ASN A 295 -10.15 14.00 -15.07
CA ASN A 295 -8.98 14.84 -14.82
C ASN A 295 -8.78 15.22 -13.34
N LEU A 296 -8.99 14.25 -12.44
CA LEU A 296 -8.80 14.41 -10.99
C LEU A 296 -7.37 13.96 -10.59
N PRO A 297 -6.87 14.37 -9.40
CA PRO A 297 -5.66 13.79 -8.85
C PRO A 297 -5.88 12.31 -8.51
N THR A 298 -4.84 11.49 -8.65
CA THR A 298 -4.84 10.10 -8.21
C THR A 298 -4.79 10.02 -6.68
N ARG A 299 -5.43 9.01 -6.09
CA ARG A 299 -5.48 8.85 -4.63
C ARG A 299 -4.14 8.48 -4.02
N VAL A 300 -3.33 7.74 -4.74
CA VAL A 300 -1.95 7.39 -4.35
C VAL A 300 -1.03 7.89 -5.44
N SER A 301 -0.43 9.05 -5.20
CA SER A 301 0.43 9.73 -6.17
C SER A 301 1.80 9.05 -6.30
N VAL A 302 2.56 9.40 -7.35
CA VAL A 302 3.96 9.00 -7.48
C VAL A 302 4.82 9.50 -6.32
N HIS A 303 4.48 10.65 -5.73
CA HIS A 303 5.16 11.18 -4.54
C HIS A 303 4.89 10.32 -3.30
N ASP A 304 3.66 9.83 -3.11
CA ASP A 304 3.34 8.88 -2.02
C ASP A 304 4.18 7.62 -2.15
N GLY A 305 4.24 7.03 -3.35
CA GLY A 305 5.07 5.86 -3.63
C GLY A 305 6.56 6.10 -3.38
N TYR A 306 7.08 7.25 -3.82
CA TYR A 306 8.47 7.64 -3.56
C TYR A 306 8.74 7.80 -2.06
N GLN A 307 7.87 8.49 -1.33
CA GLN A 307 8.04 8.69 0.12
C GLN A 307 8.01 7.36 0.88
N ALA A 308 7.12 6.45 0.52
CA ALA A 308 7.07 5.12 1.12
C ALA A 308 8.38 4.34 0.87
N MET A 309 8.93 4.40 -0.34
CA MET A 309 10.22 3.81 -0.68
C MET A 309 11.37 4.48 0.07
N ASP A 310 11.45 5.81 0.12
CA ASP A 310 12.49 6.55 0.83
C ASP A 310 12.58 6.13 2.31
N VAL A 311 11.42 6.03 2.98
CA VAL A 311 11.37 5.56 4.36
C VAL A 311 11.78 4.08 4.46
N ALA A 312 11.33 3.23 3.54
CA ALA A 312 11.71 1.83 3.51
C ALA A 312 13.23 1.64 3.34
N TYR A 313 13.85 2.39 2.43
CA TYR A 313 15.31 2.36 2.25
C TYR A 313 16.09 2.92 3.44
N LYS A 314 15.58 3.96 4.11
CA LYS A 314 16.15 4.45 5.37
C LYS A 314 16.11 3.39 6.48
N ILE A 315 15.01 2.62 6.56
CA ILE A 315 14.88 1.47 7.48
C ILE A 315 15.94 0.40 7.14
N LEU A 316 16.05 0.00 5.87
CA LEU A 316 17.04 -0.98 5.41
C LEU A 316 18.48 -0.55 5.76
N LYS A 317 18.81 0.71 5.53
CA LYS A 317 20.12 1.29 5.89
C LYS A 317 20.38 1.25 7.41
N LYS A 318 19.37 1.49 8.24
CA LYS A 318 19.51 1.38 9.70
C LYS A 318 19.69 -0.05 10.17
N MET A 319 19.04 -1.00 9.53
CA MET A 319 19.20 -2.43 9.83
C MET A 319 20.61 -2.92 9.49
N SER A 320 21.18 -2.55 8.32
CA SER A 320 22.56 -2.94 7.97
C SER A 320 23.58 -2.36 8.95
N GLN A 321 23.44 -1.09 9.33
CA GLN A 321 24.31 -0.47 10.34
C GLN A 321 24.24 -1.17 11.71
N HIS A 322 23.06 -1.63 12.11
CA HIS A 322 22.88 -2.36 13.37
C HIS A 322 23.54 -3.74 13.33
N ASN A 323 23.41 -4.47 12.22
CA ASN A 323 23.99 -5.80 12.05
C ASN A 323 25.54 -5.74 12.00
N GLU A 324 26.13 -4.73 11.36
CA GLU A 324 27.57 -4.52 11.35
C GLU A 324 28.16 -4.29 12.75
N LEU A 325 27.43 -3.60 13.63
CA LEU A 325 27.86 -3.33 15.01
C LEU A 325 27.77 -4.57 15.93
N HIS A 326 26.97 -5.57 15.56
CA HIS A 326 26.72 -6.77 16.37
C HIS A 326 27.34 -8.04 15.77
N ASN A 327 27.96 -7.99 14.59
CA ASN A 327 28.74 -9.08 13.98
C ASN A 327 30.19 -9.03 14.47
N VAL A 328 30.40 -9.00 15.81
CA VAL A 328 31.69 -9.20 16.47
C VAL A 328 31.76 -10.62 17.03
#